data_aaf983806a1e7d4d510f29c950f19b96
#
_entry.id   aaf983806a1e7d4d510f29c950f19b96
#
_cell.length_a   1.000
_cell.length_b   1.000
_cell.length_c   1.000
_cell.angle_alpha   90.00
_cell.angle_beta   90.00
_cell.angle_gamma   90.00
#
_symmetry.space_group_name_H-M   'P 1'
#
loop_
_entity.id
_entity.type
_entity.pdbx_description
1 polymer ?
#
loop_
_entity_poly.entity_id
_entity_poly.type
_entity_poly.pdbx_seq_one_letter_code
_entity_poly.pdbx_strand_id
1 'polypeptide(L)'
;MTSVGALIGFGQVRHARSRPRAHAFAYPTFFLMLPMRSLRAQGDGALARNRRAALAFHDRDHGDGRADSLQWLDETLAAQGITDASGEVWLHTYPRVLGYVFKPVSFWYCHAADGALRAVVAEVNNTFGERHCYLLDAPRYGVPATADKVFHVSPFCPVRGEYRFVFLRTQHGAEDRTVARIDFHDEPGAEALIRTSVSGTLEPLTEASARRALWQHPAMTLGVVARIHWQALQLWIKRAPFFRQPAPPADFVTPGHPSPPVSTPL
;
A
#
# COMPACT_ATOMS: atom_id res chain seq x y z
N MET A 1 14.85 -13.98 21.40
CA MET A 1 14.11 -13.08 20.49
C MET A 1 13.12 -13.94 19.72
N THR A 2 11.83 -13.79 19.99
CA THR A 2 10.78 -14.48 19.21
C THR A 2 10.85 -14.01 17.77
N SER A 3 11.05 -14.92 16.84
CA SER A 3 11.08 -14.57 15.41
C SER A 3 9.74 -14.01 14.98
N VAL A 4 9.75 -12.82 14.42
CA VAL A 4 8.55 -12.20 13.89
C VAL A 4 8.26 -12.83 12.52
N GLY A 5 7.19 -13.62 12.44
CA GLY A 5 6.80 -14.31 11.21
C GLY A 5 6.02 -13.43 10.24
N ALA A 6 6.02 -13.81 8.96
CA ALA A 6 5.15 -13.20 7.95
C ALA A 6 3.67 -13.43 8.30
N LEU A 7 2.83 -12.43 8.00
CA LEU A 7 1.39 -12.52 8.21
C LEU A 7 0.66 -12.43 6.86
N ILE A 8 -0.53 -13.02 6.82
CA ILE A 8 -1.49 -12.86 5.73
C ILE A 8 -2.77 -12.20 6.28
N GLY A 9 -3.28 -11.20 5.57
CA GLY A 9 -4.50 -10.51 5.91
C GLY A 9 -5.65 -10.93 5.02
N PHE A 10 -6.79 -11.27 5.61
CA PHE A 10 -8.04 -11.52 4.90
C PHE A 10 -9.01 -10.39 5.17
N GLY A 11 -9.54 -9.78 4.13
CA GLY A 11 -10.39 -8.63 4.29
C GLY A 11 -11.00 -8.11 3.01
N GLN A 12 -11.07 -6.80 2.87
CA GLN A 12 -11.71 -6.17 1.72
C GLN A 12 -10.98 -4.89 1.29
N VAL A 13 -11.08 -4.61 -0.01
CA VAL A 13 -10.82 -3.30 -0.58
C VAL A 13 -12.17 -2.60 -0.70
N ARG A 14 -12.22 -1.33 -0.28
CA ARG A 14 -13.34 -0.42 -0.54
C ARG A 14 -12.85 0.75 -1.35
N HIS A 15 -13.66 1.15 -2.31
CA HIS A 15 -13.40 2.30 -3.14
C HIS A 15 -14.69 3.10 -3.28
N ALA A 16 -14.64 4.39 -2.98
CA ALA A 16 -15.78 5.28 -3.09
C ALA A 16 -15.37 6.59 -3.77
N ARG A 17 -16.10 6.97 -4.80
CA ARG A 17 -15.97 8.25 -5.49
C ARG A 17 -17.21 9.09 -5.18
N SER A 18 -17.03 10.35 -4.79
CA SER A 18 -18.11 11.28 -4.44
C SER A 18 -18.63 12.08 -5.64
N ARG A 19 -17.74 12.51 -6.53
CA ARG A 19 -18.03 13.44 -7.65
C ARG A 19 -17.44 12.96 -8.98
N PRO A 20 -17.98 13.39 -10.15
CA PRO A 20 -19.22 14.13 -10.38
C PRO A 20 -20.49 13.30 -10.15
N ARG A 21 -20.35 11.97 -10.10
CA ARG A 21 -21.38 11.00 -9.74
C ARG A 21 -20.84 10.05 -8.68
N ALA A 22 -21.60 9.89 -7.62
CA ALA A 22 -21.24 8.95 -6.57
C ALA A 22 -21.15 7.52 -7.14
N HIS A 23 -20.08 6.83 -6.79
CA HIS A 23 -19.87 5.44 -7.17
C HIS A 23 -19.01 4.75 -6.11
N ALA A 24 -19.52 3.67 -5.55
CA ALA A 24 -18.81 2.91 -4.54
C ALA A 24 -18.87 1.41 -4.84
N PHE A 25 -17.80 0.71 -4.52
CA PHE A 25 -17.73 -0.73 -4.57
C PHE A 25 -16.79 -1.27 -3.49
N ALA A 26 -17.02 -2.52 -3.13
CA ALA A 26 -16.14 -3.28 -2.26
C ALA A 26 -15.96 -4.69 -2.80
N TYR A 27 -14.80 -5.29 -2.56
CA TYR A 27 -14.55 -6.68 -2.90
C TYR A 27 -13.63 -7.33 -1.89
N PRO A 28 -13.82 -8.63 -1.64
CA PRO A 28 -12.95 -9.38 -0.75
C PRO A 28 -11.55 -9.49 -1.36
N THR A 29 -10.55 -9.48 -0.50
CA THR A 29 -9.14 -9.57 -0.88
C THR A 29 -8.34 -10.28 0.21
N PHE A 30 -7.13 -10.69 -0.15
CA PHE A 30 -6.08 -11.00 0.82
C PHE A 30 -4.80 -10.24 0.45
N PHE A 31 -3.96 -10.02 1.43
CA PHE A 31 -2.68 -9.32 1.28
C PHE A 31 -1.66 -9.90 2.25
N LEU A 32 -0.40 -9.55 2.06
CA LEU A 32 0.69 -9.95 2.94
C LEU A 32 1.16 -8.77 3.81
N MET A 33 1.56 -9.09 5.04
CA MET A 33 2.35 -8.23 5.92
C MET A 33 3.67 -8.93 6.19
N LEU A 34 4.73 -8.44 5.57
CA LEU A 34 6.05 -9.09 5.53
C LEU A 34 7.04 -8.34 6.43
N PRO A 35 7.60 -8.99 7.47
CA PRO A 35 8.67 -8.41 8.29
C PRO A 35 9.99 -8.52 7.53
N MET A 36 10.33 -7.53 6.74
CA MET A 36 11.36 -7.59 5.70
C MET A 36 12.77 -7.81 6.25
N ARG A 37 13.09 -7.24 7.43
CA ARG A 37 14.40 -7.46 8.07
C ARG A 37 14.50 -8.87 8.63
N SER A 38 13.45 -9.35 9.31
CA SER A 38 13.37 -10.72 9.82
C SER A 38 13.41 -11.76 8.69
N LEU A 39 12.69 -11.53 7.58
CA LEU A 39 12.71 -12.43 6.42
C LEU A 39 14.07 -12.48 5.74
N ARG A 40 14.81 -11.35 5.70
CA ARG A 40 16.19 -11.35 5.19
C ARG A 40 17.11 -12.23 6.05
N ALA A 41 16.92 -12.22 7.37
CA ALA A 41 17.76 -12.96 8.30
C ALA A 41 17.41 -14.46 8.41
N GLN A 42 16.14 -14.84 8.23
CA GLN A 42 15.63 -16.20 8.55
C GLN A 42 15.37 -17.07 7.30
N GLY A 43 15.35 -16.46 6.10
CA GLY A 43 14.97 -17.17 4.88
C GLY A 43 13.44 -17.26 4.65
N ASP A 44 13.03 -18.05 3.66
CA ASP A 44 11.73 -17.95 2.99
C ASP A 44 10.50 -18.42 3.79
N GLY A 45 10.64 -19.35 4.72
CA GLY A 45 9.50 -19.94 5.43
C GLY A 45 8.43 -20.51 4.49
N ALA A 46 7.15 -20.22 4.76
CA ALA A 46 6.01 -20.62 3.92
C ALA A 46 5.83 -19.74 2.66
N LEU A 47 6.61 -18.65 2.51
CA LEU A 47 6.56 -17.73 1.38
C LEU A 47 7.69 -18.02 0.40
N ALA A 48 7.36 -18.26 -0.86
CA ALA A 48 8.36 -18.32 -1.93
C ALA A 48 8.87 -16.90 -2.25
N ARG A 49 10.09 -16.58 -1.82
CA ARG A 49 10.74 -15.29 -2.12
C ARG A 49 11.64 -15.43 -3.35
N ASN A 50 11.49 -14.51 -4.31
CA ASN A 50 12.29 -14.41 -5.54
C ASN A 50 12.33 -15.69 -6.39
N ARG A 51 11.38 -16.59 -6.20
CA ARG A 51 11.24 -17.84 -6.97
C ARG A 51 9.78 -18.08 -7.36
N ARG A 52 9.57 -18.88 -8.40
CA ARG A 52 8.23 -19.20 -8.89
C ARG A 52 7.50 -20.12 -7.90
N ALA A 53 6.25 -19.74 -7.57
CA ALA A 53 5.31 -20.55 -6.79
C ALA A 53 3.88 -20.08 -7.07
N ALA A 54 2.88 -20.84 -6.58
CA ALA A 54 1.48 -20.44 -6.66
C ALA A 54 1.20 -19.13 -5.89
N LEU A 55 1.90 -18.94 -4.75
CA LEU A 55 1.96 -17.70 -3.99
C LEU A 55 3.43 -17.32 -3.82
N ALA A 56 3.83 -16.13 -4.29
CA ALA A 56 5.22 -15.69 -4.25
C ALA A 56 5.33 -14.18 -3.97
N PHE A 57 6.46 -13.80 -3.40
CA PHE A 57 6.91 -12.42 -3.27
C PHE A 57 8.19 -12.25 -4.07
N HIS A 58 8.30 -11.15 -4.79
CA HIS A 58 9.53 -10.81 -5.51
C HIS A 58 9.97 -9.40 -5.17
N ASP A 59 11.21 -9.24 -4.70
CA ASP A 59 11.79 -7.95 -4.36
C ASP A 59 11.73 -6.96 -5.53
N ARG A 60 12.01 -7.43 -6.75
CA ARG A 60 11.97 -6.61 -7.99
C ARG A 60 10.60 -6.01 -8.31
N ASP A 61 9.55 -6.50 -7.69
CA ASP A 61 8.21 -5.92 -7.86
C ASP A 61 8.06 -4.64 -7.04
N HIS A 62 9.02 -4.29 -6.20
CA HIS A 62 8.99 -3.19 -5.25
C HIS A 62 10.15 -2.21 -5.44
N GLY A 63 10.00 -1.03 -4.83
CA GLY A 63 11.00 0.03 -4.89
C GLY A 63 11.33 0.42 -6.33
N ASP A 64 12.59 0.56 -6.65
CA ASP A 64 13.09 0.85 -7.99
C ASP A 64 13.22 -0.39 -8.92
N GLY A 65 12.81 -1.56 -8.43
CA GLY A 65 12.85 -2.81 -9.20
C GLY A 65 14.13 -3.62 -9.08
N ARG A 66 15.05 -3.22 -8.21
CA ARG A 66 16.29 -3.96 -7.94
C ARG A 66 16.05 -5.29 -7.21
N ALA A 67 17.07 -6.13 -7.14
CA ALA A 67 16.99 -7.47 -6.53
C ALA A 67 16.81 -7.44 -5.00
N ASP A 68 17.15 -6.35 -4.33
CA ASP A 68 17.02 -6.15 -2.89
C ASP A 68 16.18 -4.88 -2.62
N SER A 69 14.88 -5.08 -2.42
CA SER A 69 13.93 -4.00 -2.16
C SER A 69 14.11 -3.35 -0.79
N LEU A 70 14.63 -4.09 0.19
CA LEU A 70 14.89 -3.54 1.52
C LEU A 70 16.14 -2.65 1.52
N GLN A 71 17.17 -3.00 0.75
CA GLN A 71 18.33 -2.14 0.56
C GLN A 71 17.93 -0.82 -0.12
N TRP A 72 17.09 -0.90 -1.16
CA TRP A 72 16.54 0.31 -1.80
C TRP A 72 15.82 1.21 -0.79
N LEU A 73 15.01 0.61 0.08
CA LEU A 73 14.27 1.36 1.11
C LEU A 73 15.22 2.05 2.08
N ASP A 74 16.23 1.33 2.60
CA ASP A 74 17.20 1.87 3.55
C ASP A 74 17.98 3.05 2.93
N GLU A 75 18.42 2.92 1.67
CA GLU A 75 19.07 4.00 0.92
C GLU A 75 18.14 5.20 0.72
N THR A 76 16.86 4.94 0.39
CA THR A 76 15.84 5.97 0.20
C THR A 76 15.59 6.75 1.50
N LEU A 77 15.42 6.06 2.62
CA LEU A 77 15.23 6.69 3.92
C LEU A 77 16.44 7.56 4.31
N ALA A 78 17.66 7.01 4.14
CA ALA A 78 18.90 7.73 4.42
C ALA A 78 19.04 8.99 3.55
N ALA A 79 18.72 8.93 2.26
CA ALA A 79 18.74 10.07 1.34
C ALA A 79 17.75 11.18 1.74
N GLN A 80 16.69 10.83 2.46
CA GLN A 80 15.70 11.76 3.01
C GLN A 80 15.97 12.15 4.47
N GLY A 81 17.17 11.82 4.99
CA GLY A 81 17.59 12.16 6.35
C GLY A 81 16.98 11.32 7.47
N ILE A 82 16.31 10.23 7.15
CA ILE A 82 15.72 9.30 8.13
C ILE A 82 16.71 8.17 8.40
N THR A 83 17.50 8.29 9.47
CA THR A 83 18.55 7.34 9.85
C THR A 83 18.20 6.50 11.09
N ASP A 84 17.09 6.80 11.74
CA ASP A 84 16.63 6.21 12.99
C ASP A 84 15.54 5.13 12.83
N ALA A 85 15.18 4.77 11.59
CA ALA A 85 14.25 3.68 11.27
C ALA A 85 14.95 2.30 11.28
N SER A 86 15.65 1.98 12.36
CA SER A 86 16.50 0.79 12.50
C SER A 86 15.76 -0.46 13.00
N GLY A 87 14.50 -0.34 13.38
CA GLY A 87 13.64 -1.45 13.80
C GLY A 87 13.11 -2.27 12.62
N GLU A 88 12.09 -3.09 12.87
CA GLU A 88 11.49 -3.91 11.80
C GLU A 88 10.80 -3.04 10.73
N VAL A 89 10.87 -3.52 9.49
CA VAL A 89 10.13 -2.96 8.36
C VAL A 89 9.01 -3.92 7.97
N TRP A 90 7.78 -3.49 8.14
CA TRP A 90 6.62 -4.26 7.70
C TRP A 90 6.16 -3.80 6.32
N LEU A 91 6.19 -4.71 5.33
CA LEU A 91 5.68 -4.44 4.00
C LEU A 91 4.26 -5.00 3.86
N HIS A 92 3.28 -4.12 3.76
CA HIS A 92 1.90 -4.43 3.37
C HIS A 92 1.80 -4.43 1.85
N THR A 93 1.60 -5.58 1.25
CA THR A 93 1.58 -5.71 -0.22
C THR A 93 0.72 -6.86 -0.71
N TYR A 94 0.47 -6.91 -2.01
CA TYR A 94 -0.15 -8.03 -2.69
C TYR A 94 0.90 -8.98 -3.26
N PRO A 95 0.76 -10.31 -3.04
CA PRO A 95 1.70 -11.29 -3.59
C PRO A 95 1.47 -11.50 -5.09
N ARG A 96 2.44 -12.15 -5.72
CA ARG A 96 2.19 -12.84 -6.99
C ARG A 96 1.31 -14.06 -6.76
N VAL A 97 0.25 -14.18 -7.54
CA VAL A 97 -0.61 -15.36 -7.60
C VAL A 97 -0.45 -16.00 -8.97
N LEU A 98 0.01 -17.25 -9.02
CA LEU A 98 0.31 -17.98 -10.26
C LEU A 98 1.24 -17.20 -11.21
N GLY A 99 2.19 -16.47 -10.63
CA GLY A 99 3.18 -15.68 -11.37
C GLY A 99 2.76 -14.27 -11.77
N TYR A 100 1.49 -13.92 -11.65
CA TYR A 100 0.97 -12.59 -11.95
C TYR A 100 0.82 -11.75 -10.69
N VAL A 101 1.17 -10.45 -10.75
CA VAL A 101 1.00 -9.50 -9.65
C VAL A 101 0.21 -8.28 -10.11
N PHE A 102 -0.75 -7.88 -9.29
CA PHE A 102 -1.40 -6.58 -9.38
C PHE A 102 -1.42 -5.94 -8.00
N LYS A 103 -0.64 -4.89 -7.82
CA LYS A 103 -0.46 -4.20 -6.55
C LYS A 103 -0.56 -2.68 -6.76
N PRO A 104 -1.77 -2.10 -6.74
CA PRO A 104 -1.95 -0.68 -7.00
C PRO A 104 -1.26 0.19 -5.95
N VAL A 105 -1.13 -0.31 -4.73
CA VAL A 105 -0.40 0.34 -3.65
C VAL A 105 0.20 -0.70 -2.72
N SER A 106 1.41 -0.41 -2.22
CA SER A 106 2.06 -1.11 -1.11
C SER A 106 2.51 -0.10 -0.06
N PHE A 107 2.57 -0.52 1.21
CA PHE A 107 2.99 0.37 2.29
C PHE A 107 4.15 -0.27 3.04
N TRP A 108 5.24 0.47 3.17
CA TRP A 108 6.40 0.13 3.95
C TRP A 108 6.33 0.84 5.29
N TYR A 109 6.00 0.13 6.34
CA TYR A 109 5.95 0.66 7.71
C TYR A 109 7.31 0.49 8.34
N CYS A 110 8.08 1.56 8.44
CA CYS A 110 9.44 1.59 8.96
C CYS A 110 9.42 1.97 10.44
N HIS A 111 9.91 1.10 11.30
CA HIS A 111 9.90 1.32 12.73
C HIS A 111 11.29 1.72 13.26
N ALA A 112 11.30 2.51 14.33
CA ALA A 112 12.48 2.76 15.12
C ALA A 112 12.86 1.52 15.97
N ALA A 113 14.02 1.53 16.61
CA ALA A 113 14.50 0.41 17.43
C ALA A 113 13.58 0.06 18.61
N ASP A 114 12.85 1.05 19.13
CA ASP A 114 11.87 0.89 20.22
C ASP A 114 10.49 0.37 19.73
N GLY A 115 10.33 0.17 18.41
CA GLY A 115 9.09 -0.28 17.79
C GLY A 115 8.11 0.85 17.43
N ALA A 116 8.44 2.11 17.68
CA ALA A 116 7.62 3.23 17.24
C ALA A 116 7.61 3.34 15.69
N LEU A 117 6.48 3.71 15.12
CA LEU A 117 6.36 3.95 13.68
C LEU A 117 7.11 5.24 13.32
N ARG A 118 8.25 5.10 12.59
CA ARG A 118 9.13 6.21 12.27
C ARG A 118 8.83 6.83 10.90
N ALA A 119 8.53 6.00 9.92
CA ALA A 119 8.17 6.45 8.57
C ALA A 119 7.23 5.46 7.89
N VAL A 120 6.46 5.95 6.91
CA VAL A 120 5.73 5.09 5.98
C VAL A 120 6.06 5.51 4.56
N VAL A 121 6.47 4.56 3.72
CA VAL A 121 6.57 4.78 2.27
C VAL A 121 5.35 4.15 1.61
N ALA A 122 4.52 4.99 0.96
CA ALA A 122 3.40 4.54 0.15
C ALA A 122 3.85 4.41 -1.31
N GLU A 123 4.07 3.18 -1.75
CA GLU A 123 4.49 2.82 -3.11
C GLU A 123 3.25 2.64 -3.99
N VAL A 124 3.00 3.57 -4.90
CA VAL A 124 1.82 3.59 -5.78
C VAL A 124 2.21 3.16 -7.18
N ASN A 125 1.46 2.24 -7.75
CA ASN A 125 1.64 1.77 -9.12
C ASN A 125 0.40 2.14 -9.96
N ASN A 126 0.63 2.56 -11.21
CA ASN A 126 -0.45 2.76 -12.15
C ASN A 126 -0.60 1.54 -13.09
N THR A 127 -1.62 1.58 -13.96
CA THR A 127 -1.86 0.52 -14.95
C THR A 127 -0.96 0.65 -16.18
N PHE A 128 -0.15 1.69 -16.26
CA PHE A 128 0.78 1.95 -17.37
C PHE A 128 2.19 1.39 -17.12
N GLY A 129 2.39 0.73 -15.96
CA GLY A 129 3.69 0.15 -15.57
C GLY A 129 4.62 1.11 -14.85
N GLU A 130 4.15 2.32 -14.51
CA GLU A 130 4.92 3.30 -13.76
C GLU A 130 4.68 3.16 -12.26
N ARG A 131 5.64 3.62 -11.47
CA ARG A 131 5.65 3.59 -10.01
C ARG A 131 6.14 4.91 -9.45
N HIS A 132 5.58 5.32 -8.31
CA HIS A 132 5.99 6.48 -7.55
C HIS A 132 5.78 6.26 -6.06
N CYS A 133 6.64 6.84 -5.23
CA CYS A 133 6.61 6.67 -3.79
C CYS A 133 6.31 8.00 -3.07
N TYR A 134 5.48 7.93 -2.04
CA TYR A 134 5.24 9.03 -1.11
C TYR A 134 5.85 8.66 0.24
N LEU A 135 6.78 9.46 0.73
CA LEU A 135 7.43 9.26 2.02
C LEU A 135 6.75 10.11 3.09
N LEU A 136 6.12 9.46 4.04
CA LEU A 136 5.45 10.09 5.18
C LEU A 136 6.38 10.01 6.37
N ASP A 137 6.86 11.17 6.84
CA ASP A 137 7.75 11.27 7.99
C ASP A 137 6.96 11.33 9.29
N ALA A 138 7.39 10.55 10.27
CA ALA A 138 6.81 10.43 11.62
C ALA A 138 5.26 10.33 11.62
N PRO A 139 4.63 9.48 10.77
CA PRO A 139 3.19 9.33 10.77
C PRO A 139 2.74 8.62 12.04
N ARG A 140 1.51 8.88 12.47
CA ARG A 140 0.92 8.27 13.67
C ARG A 140 -0.33 7.47 13.29
N TYR A 141 -0.53 6.32 13.92
CA TYR A 141 -1.76 5.56 13.76
C TYR A 141 -2.98 6.41 14.15
N GLY A 142 -4.01 6.37 13.29
CA GLY A 142 -5.24 7.14 13.47
C GLY A 142 -5.17 8.60 13.04
N VAL A 143 -3.98 9.15 12.78
CA VAL A 143 -3.78 10.55 12.40
C VAL A 143 -3.52 10.63 10.90
N PRO A 144 -4.21 11.51 10.15
CA PRO A 144 -3.91 11.71 8.74
C PRO A 144 -2.50 12.26 8.51
N ALA A 145 -1.75 11.63 7.59
CA ALA A 145 -0.52 12.16 7.02
C ALA A 145 -0.79 12.55 5.56
N THR A 146 -0.24 13.65 5.08
CA THR A 146 -0.60 14.22 3.78
C THR A 146 0.60 14.30 2.84
N ALA A 147 0.33 14.23 1.54
CA ALA A 147 1.31 14.49 0.49
C ALA A 147 0.63 15.05 -0.76
N ASP A 148 1.31 15.91 -1.49
CA ASP A 148 0.82 16.43 -2.77
C ASP A 148 0.71 15.31 -3.80
N LYS A 149 -0.41 15.26 -4.52
CA LYS A 149 -0.60 14.29 -5.58
C LYS A 149 0.13 14.71 -6.84
N VAL A 150 1.32 14.14 -7.06
CA VAL A 150 2.18 14.41 -8.22
C VAL A 150 2.13 13.31 -9.30
N PHE A 151 1.62 12.12 -8.96
CA PHE A 151 1.66 10.94 -9.81
C PHE A 151 0.30 10.65 -10.49
N HIS A 152 0.34 10.31 -11.78
CA HIS A 152 -0.85 9.95 -12.57
C HIS A 152 -1.21 8.48 -12.36
N VAL A 153 -2.29 8.21 -11.65
CA VAL A 153 -2.74 6.85 -11.32
C VAL A 153 -3.87 6.38 -12.23
N SER A 154 -4.74 7.30 -12.66
CA SER A 154 -5.93 6.97 -13.43
C SER A 154 -6.29 8.13 -14.36
N PRO A 155 -6.74 7.84 -15.60
CA PRO A 155 -7.18 8.87 -16.53
C PRO A 155 -8.44 9.63 -16.07
N PHE A 156 -9.12 9.17 -15.03
CA PHE A 156 -10.30 9.83 -14.46
C PHE A 156 -10.00 10.68 -13.22
N CYS A 157 -8.70 10.91 -12.94
CA CYS A 157 -8.25 11.69 -11.79
C CYS A 157 -7.17 12.68 -12.22
N PRO A 158 -7.31 14.00 -11.89
CA PRO A 158 -6.28 14.97 -12.19
C PRO A 158 -5.01 14.71 -11.38
N VAL A 159 -3.86 15.18 -11.90
CA VAL A 159 -2.59 15.22 -11.16
C VAL A 159 -2.50 16.57 -10.48
N ARG A 160 -3.25 16.74 -9.41
CA ARG A 160 -3.29 17.93 -8.53
C ARG A 160 -3.97 17.56 -7.21
N GLY A 161 -3.87 18.44 -6.22
CA GLY A 161 -4.46 18.23 -4.91
C GLY A 161 -3.60 17.34 -4.02
N GLU A 162 -4.17 16.77 -2.98
CA GLU A 162 -3.43 16.03 -1.97
C GLU A 162 -4.02 14.64 -1.70
N TYR A 163 -3.15 13.76 -1.26
CA TYR A 163 -3.52 12.52 -0.61
C TYR A 163 -3.48 12.68 0.91
N ARG A 164 -4.46 12.09 1.60
CA ARG A 164 -4.47 11.90 3.06
C ARG A 164 -4.43 10.42 3.35
N PHE A 165 -3.35 10.00 3.99
CA PHE A 165 -3.12 8.62 4.38
C PHE A 165 -3.49 8.43 5.84
N VAL A 166 -4.29 7.42 6.16
CA VAL A 166 -4.61 7.05 7.53
C VAL A 166 -4.33 5.57 7.72
N PHE A 167 -3.53 5.25 8.70
CA PHE A 167 -3.17 3.88 9.06
C PHE A 167 -3.72 3.55 10.42
N LEU A 168 -4.28 2.35 10.56
CA LEU A 168 -4.73 1.81 11.83
C LEU A 168 -4.22 0.39 11.97
N ARG A 169 -3.77 0.05 13.15
CA ARG A 169 -3.51 -1.32 13.56
C ARG A 169 -4.06 -1.49 14.97
N THR A 170 -4.94 -2.45 15.15
CA THR A 170 -5.57 -2.74 16.43
C THR A 170 -5.37 -4.21 16.74
N GLN A 171 -4.94 -4.48 17.96
CA GLN A 171 -4.78 -5.82 18.49
C GLN A 171 -5.69 -5.97 19.69
N HIS A 172 -6.65 -6.87 19.60
CA HIS A 172 -7.60 -7.15 20.68
C HIS A 172 -7.66 -8.65 20.92
N GLY A 173 -7.06 -9.10 22.02
CA GLY A 173 -6.88 -10.52 22.26
C GLY A 173 -6.05 -11.18 21.15
N ALA A 174 -6.64 -12.20 20.50
CA ALA A 174 -6.04 -12.91 19.37
C ALA A 174 -6.32 -12.23 18.01
N GLU A 175 -7.17 -11.20 17.95
CA GLU A 175 -7.54 -10.53 16.72
C GLU A 175 -6.58 -9.36 16.44
N ASP A 176 -5.79 -9.46 15.37
CA ASP A 176 -4.93 -8.39 14.86
C ASP A 176 -5.54 -7.87 13.56
N ARG A 177 -5.90 -6.59 13.52
CA ARG A 177 -6.54 -5.95 12.37
C ARG A 177 -5.73 -4.78 11.88
N THR A 178 -5.70 -4.60 10.57
CA THR A 178 -5.07 -3.44 9.94
C THR A 178 -6.02 -2.76 8.97
N VAL A 179 -5.87 -1.43 8.88
CA VAL A 179 -6.53 -0.59 7.88
C VAL A 179 -5.50 0.38 7.32
N ALA A 180 -5.43 0.43 6.00
CA ALA A 180 -4.76 1.51 5.28
C ALA A 180 -5.79 2.22 4.43
N ARG A 181 -5.95 3.54 4.61
CA ARG A 181 -6.89 4.39 3.88
C ARG A 181 -6.17 5.52 3.19
N ILE A 182 -6.56 5.79 1.95
CA ILE A 182 -6.09 6.90 1.14
C ILE A 182 -7.32 7.70 0.72
N ASP A 183 -7.40 8.95 1.13
CA ASP A 183 -8.41 9.91 0.69
C ASP A 183 -7.74 10.87 -0.29
N PHE A 184 -8.26 10.99 -1.50
CA PHE A 184 -7.80 11.93 -2.50
C PHE A 184 -8.70 13.16 -2.51
N HIS A 185 -8.09 14.34 -2.28
CA HIS A 185 -8.71 15.65 -2.33
C HIS A 185 -8.15 16.42 -3.53
N ASP A 186 -8.99 16.71 -4.53
CA ASP A 186 -8.59 17.44 -5.74
C ASP A 186 -8.63 18.95 -5.58
N GLU A 187 -9.26 19.44 -4.48
CA GLU A 187 -9.39 20.85 -4.12
C GLU A 187 -9.18 21.05 -2.62
N PRO A 188 -8.47 22.11 -2.18
CA PRO A 188 -8.30 22.43 -0.78
C PRO A 188 -9.63 22.63 -0.05
N GLY A 189 -9.78 22.03 1.13
CA GLY A 189 -10.97 22.16 1.97
C GLY A 189 -12.22 21.41 1.49
N ALA A 190 -12.20 20.84 0.29
CA ALA A 190 -13.31 20.04 -0.22
C ALA A 190 -13.33 18.64 0.40
N GLU A 191 -14.49 17.99 0.34
CA GLU A 191 -14.59 16.56 0.65
C GLU A 191 -13.72 15.73 -0.30
N ALA A 192 -13.24 14.59 0.19
CA ALA A 192 -12.48 13.66 -0.64
C ALA A 192 -13.25 13.28 -1.92
N LEU A 193 -12.58 13.48 -3.07
CA LEU A 193 -13.10 13.03 -4.37
C LEU A 193 -13.15 11.51 -4.44
N ILE A 194 -12.11 10.86 -3.89
CA ILE A 194 -12.01 9.39 -3.84
C ILE A 194 -11.54 8.99 -2.45
N ARG A 195 -12.18 7.97 -1.89
CA ARG A 195 -11.75 7.27 -0.68
C ARG A 195 -11.47 5.82 -1.03
N THR A 196 -10.26 5.38 -0.74
CA THR A 196 -9.87 3.97 -0.94
C THR A 196 -9.34 3.43 0.38
N SER A 197 -9.75 2.21 0.73
CA SER A 197 -9.19 1.53 1.90
C SER A 197 -8.97 0.05 1.65
N VAL A 198 -7.92 -0.47 2.25
CA VAL A 198 -7.67 -1.90 2.41
C VAL A 198 -7.74 -2.19 3.90
N SER A 199 -8.54 -3.16 4.28
CA SER A 199 -8.68 -3.59 5.68
C SER A 199 -8.75 -5.09 5.79
N GLY A 200 -8.26 -5.67 6.88
CA GLY A 200 -8.35 -7.10 7.10
C GLY A 200 -7.85 -7.54 8.46
N THR A 201 -8.20 -8.76 8.81
CA THR A 201 -7.69 -9.47 9.99
C THR A 201 -6.42 -10.22 9.60
N LEU A 202 -5.39 -10.07 10.40
CA LEU A 202 -4.07 -10.67 10.19
C LEU A 202 -3.97 -12.00 10.94
N GLU A 203 -3.34 -12.97 10.30
CA GLU A 203 -2.98 -14.25 10.90
C GLU A 203 -1.62 -14.70 10.39
N PRO A 204 -0.96 -15.67 11.03
CA PRO A 204 0.31 -16.21 10.56
C PRO A 204 0.23 -16.73 9.13
N LEU A 205 1.23 -16.36 8.30
CA LEU A 205 1.38 -16.94 6.97
C LEU A 205 1.94 -18.36 7.10
N THR A 206 1.08 -19.33 6.86
CA THR A 206 1.38 -20.76 6.86
C THR A 206 1.01 -21.36 5.50
N GLU A 207 1.41 -22.60 5.23
CA GLU A 207 0.94 -23.30 4.03
C GLU A 207 -0.59 -23.43 3.99
N ALA A 208 -1.23 -23.61 5.16
CA ALA A 208 -2.68 -23.72 5.26
C ALA A 208 -3.37 -22.39 4.93
N SER A 209 -2.91 -21.27 5.51
CA SER A 209 -3.47 -19.94 5.23
C SER A 209 -3.19 -19.50 3.78
N ALA A 210 -2.02 -19.83 3.22
CA ALA A 210 -1.69 -19.57 1.82
C ALA A 210 -2.60 -20.36 0.86
N ARG A 211 -2.82 -21.66 1.12
CA ARG A 211 -3.76 -22.48 0.34
C ARG A 211 -5.18 -21.94 0.45
N ARG A 212 -5.65 -21.59 1.65
CA ARG A 212 -6.97 -20.97 1.84
C ARG A 212 -7.12 -19.69 1.01
N ALA A 213 -6.12 -18.82 1.00
CA ALA A 213 -6.13 -17.58 0.22
C ALA A 213 -6.31 -17.87 -1.28
N LEU A 214 -5.54 -18.81 -1.84
CA LEU A 214 -5.64 -19.21 -3.24
C LEU A 214 -7.01 -19.81 -3.60
N TRP A 215 -7.59 -20.62 -2.71
CA TRP A 215 -8.90 -21.23 -2.94
C TRP A 215 -10.06 -20.25 -2.79
N GLN A 216 -10.01 -19.35 -1.81
CA GLN A 216 -11.07 -18.36 -1.59
C GLN A 216 -11.02 -17.20 -2.59
N HIS A 217 -9.84 -16.94 -3.17
CA HIS A 217 -9.63 -15.82 -4.10
C HIS A 217 -8.92 -16.24 -5.40
N PRO A 218 -9.40 -17.29 -6.11
CA PRO A 218 -8.68 -17.87 -7.26
C PRO A 218 -8.48 -16.89 -8.41
N ALA A 219 -9.40 -15.94 -8.55
CA ALA A 219 -9.35 -14.92 -9.60
C ALA A 219 -8.92 -13.53 -9.06
N MET A 220 -8.31 -13.46 -7.86
CA MET A 220 -8.02 -12.17 -7.23
C MET A 220 -7.27 -11.25 -8.18
N THR A 221 -6.24 -11.75 -8.86
CA THR A 221 -5.41 -10.95 -9.73
C THR A 221 -6.07 -10.65 -11.08
N LEU A 222 -6.59 -11.67 -11.77
CA LEU A 222 -7.28 -11.50 -13.05
C LEU A 222 -8.64 -10.80 -12.87
N GLY A 223 -9.37 -11.15 -11.82
CA GLY A 223 -10.65 -10.54 -11.48
C GLY A 223 -10.53 -9.06 -11.11
N VAL A 224 -9.44 -8.65 -10.47
CA VAL A 224 -9.18 -7.24 -10.18
C VAL A 224 -8.91 -6.45 -11.46
N VAL A 225 -8.09 -6.99 -12.36
CA VAL A 225 -7.83 -6.35 -13.68
C VAL A 225 -9.12 -6.22 -14.48
N ALA A 226 -9.92 -7.28 -14.59
CA ALA A 226 -11.20 -7.24 -15.28
C ALA A 226 -12.15 -6.20 -14.64
N ARG A 227 -12.20 -6.12 -13.31
CA ARG A 227 -13.02 -5.11 -12.58
C ARG A 227 -12.53 -3.70 -12.83
N ILE A 228 -11.21 -3.45 -12.85
CA ILE A 228 -10.67 -2.12 -13.15
C ILE A 228 -11.11 -1.66 -14.54
N HIS A 229 -10.99 -2.51 -15.56
CA HIS A 229 -11.43 -2.18 -16.90
C HIS A 229 -12.94 -1.97 -16.97
N TRP A 230 -13.73 -2.79 -16.26
CA TRP A 230 -15.17 -2.60 -16.13
C TRP A 230 -15.53 -1.27 -15.47
N GLN A 231 -14.85 -0.93 -14.36
CA GLN A 231 -15.08 0.37 -13.69
C GLN A 231 -14.65 1.55 -14.58
N ALA A 232 -13.53 1.42 -15.29
CA ALA A 232 -13.09 2.42 -16.26
C ALA A 232 -14.15 2.62 -17.38
N LEU A 233 -14.69 1.53 -17.90
CA LEU A 233 -15.78 1.57 -18.89
C LEU A 233 -17.03 2.25 -18.34
N GLN A 234 -17.43 1.93 -17.11
CA GLN A 234 -18.58 2.58 -16.44
C GLN A 234 -18.35 4.08 -16.26
N LEU A 235 -17.15 4.51 -15.85
CA LEU A 235 -16.81 5.93 -15.71
C LEU A 235 -16.83 6.65 -17.06
N TRP A 236 -16.34 5.99 -18.11
CA TRP A 236 -16.37 6.51 -19.48
C TRP A 236 -17.82 6.68 -19.98
N ILE A 237 -18.69 5.67 -19.82
CA ILE A 237 -20.12 5.74 -20.14
C ILE A 237 -20.80 6.87 -19.36
N LYS A 238 -20.42 7.07 -18.09
CA LYS A 238 -20.91 8.15 -17.24
C LYS A 238 -20.33 9.52 -17.59
N ARG A 239 -19.52 9.63 -18.64
CA ARG A 239 -18.85 10.86 -19.11
C ARG A 239 -18.01 11.53 -18.01
N ALA A 240 -17.31 10.74 -17.17
CA ALA A 240 -16.35 11.28 -16.24
C ALA A 240 -15.22 12.00 -16.99
N PRO A 241 -14.69 13.13 -16.47
CA PRO A 241 -13.58 13.84 -17.10
C PRO A 241 -12.39 12.91 -17.36
N PHE A 242 -11.82 13.01 -18.56
CA PHE A 242 -10.66 12.21 -18.99
C PHE A 242 -9.42 13.10 -19.06
N PHE A 243 -8.37 12.71 -18.35
CA PHE A 243 -7.10 13.42 -18.29
C PHE A 243 -6.03 12.62 -19.03
N ARG A 244 -5.28 13.26 -19.90
CA ARG A 244 -4.12 12.65 -20.55
C ARG A 244 -3.03 12.38 -19.50
N GLN A 245 -2.28 11.30 -19.70
CA GLN A 245 -1.12 10.99 -18.88
C GLN A 245 -0.03 12.06 -19.11
N PRO A 246 0.39 12.80 -18.08
CA PRO A 246 1.53 13.70 -18.16
C PRO A 246 2.84 12.90 -18.11
N ALA A 247 3.97 13.57 -18.31
CA ALA A 247 5.27 12.99 -17.98
C ALA A 247 5.31 12.55 -16.51
N PRO A 248 5.98 11.44 -16.19
CA PRO A 248 6.14 11.03 -14.80
C PRO A 248 6.88 12.10 -13.99
N PRO A 249 6.68 12.16 -12.65
CA PRO A 249 7.44 13.05 -11.80
C PRO A 249 8.95 12.87 -11.98
N ALA A 250 9.71 13.96 -11.90
CA ALA A 250 11.18 13.92 -12.00
C ALA A 250 11.80 13.08 -10.89
N ASP A 251 11.28 13.22 -9.67
CA ASP A 251 11.71 12.45 -8.51
C ASP A 251 10.88 11.19 -8.35
N PHE A 252 11.54 10.08 -8.03
CA PHE A 252 10.87 8.79 -7.76
C PHE A 252 10.16 8.79 -6.41
N VAL A 253 10.58 9.64 -5.47
CA VAL A 253 10.04 9.76 -4.11
C VAL A 253 9.66 11.19 -3.83
N THR A 254 8.41 11.43 -3.44
CA THR A 254 7.92 12.73 -2.97
C THR A 254 7.76 12.70 -1.45
N PRO A 255 8.41 13.59 -0.69
CA PRO A 255 8.16 13.72 0.73
C PRO A 255 6.73 14.24 0.99
N GLY A 256 6.11 13.69 2.03
CA GLY A 256 4.84 14.19 2.55
C GLY A 256 5.03 15.48 3.34
N HIS A 257 3.91 16.11 3.67
CA HIS A 257 3.92 17.28 4.54
C HIS A 257 4.24 16.86 5.99
N PRO A 258 4.95 17.70 6.75
CA PRO A 258 5.21 17.43 8.15
C PRO A 258 3.92 17.17 8.92
N SER A 259 3.90 16.12 9.76
CA SER A 259 2.75 15.89 10.64
C SER A 259 2.60 17.06 11.61
N PRO A 260 1.37 17.55 11.87
CA PRO A 260 1.17 18.64 12.82
C PRO A 260 1.71 18.23 14.21
N PRO A 261 2.35 19.16 14.94
CA PRO A 261 2.84 18.88 16.28
C PRO A 261 1.68 18.42 17.19
N VAL A 262 2.01 17.55 18.12
CA VAL A 262 1.05 17.14 19.16
C VAL A 262 0.68 18.38 19.96
N SER A 263 -0.55 18.85 19.85
CA SER A 263 -1.11 19.71 20.90
C SER A 263 -1.26 18.82 22.13
N THR A 264 -0.32 18.94 23.06
CA THR A 264 -0.48 18.35 24.40
C THR A 264 -1.70 19.03 25.01
N PRO A 265 -2.74 18.29 25.41
CA PRO A 265 -3.83 18.91 26.17
C PRO A 265 -3.22 19.44 27.48
N LEU A 266 -3.48 20.72 27.75
CA LEU A 266 -3.18 21.39 29.04
C LEU A 266 -3.96 20.72 30.15
#